data_f60904e02678296c8fcf5997c19e012b
#
_entry.id   f60904e02678296c8fcf5997c19e012b
#
_cell.length_a   1.000
_cell.length_b   1.000
_cell.length_c   1.000
_cell.angle_alpha   90.00
_cell.angle_beta   90.00
_cell.angle_gamma   90.00
#
_symmetry.space_group_name_H-M   'P 1'
#
loop_
_entity.id
_entity.type
_entity.pdbx_description
1 polymer ?
#
loop_
_entity_poly.entity_id
_entity_poly.type
_entity_poly.pdbx_seq_one_letter_code
_entity_poly.pdbx_strand_id
1 'polypeptide(L)'
;MALIIRAVAASDKADWERLYAGYAAFYKVEQTEAMRAVVWGWLSDPAHATEGLVAERDGALIGLAHFRAFARPLSASTGGYLDDLFVDPEARGAGAAAALLAAVQAAGAARGWTVIRWITAEDNTRARAVYDRLADQTKWVTYDIRL
;
A
#
# COMPACT_ATOMS: atom_id res chain seq x y z
N MET A 1 -18.70 -13.27 -3.76
CA MET A 1 -18.62 -11.92 -4.30
C MET A 1 -17.20 -11.63 -4.73
N ALA A 2 -17.05 -11.14 -5.93
CA ALA A 2 -15.74 -10.95 -6.52
C ALA A 2 -14.98 -9.79 -5.88
N LEU A 3 -13.75 -10.06 -5.49
CA LEU A 3 -12.80 -9.06 -5.07
C LEU A 3 -12.04 -8.58 -6.32
N ILE A 4 -12.07 -7.28 -6.58
CA ILE A 4 -11.41 -6.67 -7.73
C ILE A 4 -10.27 -5.79 -7.23
N ILE A 5 -9.06 -6.05 -7.72
CA ILE A 5 -7.90 -5.19 -7.47
C ILE A 5 -7.62 -4.41 -8.75
N ARG A 6 -7.58 -3.09 -8.64
CA ARG A 6 -7.39 -2.21 -9.79
C ARG A 6 -6.68 -0.93 -9.40
N ALA A 7 -6.18 -0.21 -10.40
CA ALA A 7 -5.62 1.12 -10.17
C ALA A 7 -6.71 2.07 -9.65
N VAL A 8 -6.30 2.99 -8.79
CA VAL A 8 -7.19 4.05 -8.31
C VAL A 8 -7.65 4.91 -9.49
N ALA A 9 -8.93 5.28 -9.50
CA ALA A 9 -9.53 6.11 -10.54
C ALA A 9 -10.05 7.43 -9.94
N ALA A 10 -10.27 8.42 -10.79
CA ALA A 10 -10.76 9.73 -10.36
C ALA A 10 -12.05 9.66 -9.54
N SER A 11 -12.93 8.73 -9.89
CA SER A 11 -14.21 8.51 -9.19
C SER A 11 -14.07 7.90 -7.79
N ASP A 12 -12.87 7.44 -7.43
CA ASP A 12 -12.62 6.80 -6.12
C ASP A 12 -12.33 7.79 -5.01
N LYS A 13 -12.18 9.08 -5.31
CA LYS A 13 -11.64 10.06 -4.37
C LYS A 13 -12.30 10.02 -2.99
N ALA A 14 -13.63 10.05 -2.93
CA ALA A 14 -14.35 10.08 -1.66
C ALA A 14 -14.13 8.80 -0.84
N ASP A 15 -14.22 7.63 -1.45
CA ASP A 15 -14.03 6.35 -0.78
C ASP A 15 -12.56 6.12 -0.39
N TRP A 16 -11.64 6.49 -1.26
CA TRP A 16 -10.21 6.44 -0.96
C TRP A 16 -9.87 7.32 0.24
N GLU A 17 -10.38 8.55 0.26
CA GLU A 17 -10.14 9.47 1.37
C GLU A 17 -10.68 8.93 2.70
N ARG A 18 -11.86 8.34 2.68
CA ARG A 18 -12.45 7.68 3.86
C ARG A 18 -11.55 6.54 4.36
N LEU A 19 -11.09 5.68 3.46
CA LEU A 19 -10.20 4.58 3.82
C LEU A 19 -8.87 5.08 4.36
N TYR A 20 -8.27 6.07 3.70
CA TYR A 20 -6.96 6.57 4.11
C TYR A 20 -7.02 7.30 5.45
N ALA A 21 -8.09 8.04 5.72
CA ALA A 21 -8.35 8.61 7.03
C ALA A 21 -8.49 7.51 8.12
N GLY A 22 -9.15 6.42 7.78
CA GLY A 22 -9.28 5.25 8.65
C GLY A 22 -7.95 4.56 8.95
N TYR A 23 -7.07 4.48 7.96
CA TYR A 23 -5.71 3.99 8.13
C TYR A 23 -4.92 4.83 9.14
N ALA A 24 -4.94 6.15 8.97
CA ALA A 24 -4.26 7.06 9.88
C ALA A 24 -4.81 6.97 11.31
N ALA A 25 -6.12 6.89 11.46
CA ALA A 25 -6.78 6.74 12.77
C ALA A 25 -6.40 5.40 13.43
N PHE A 26 -6.38 4.31 12.66
CA PHE A 26 -6.01 2.99 13.17
C PHE A 26 -4.57 2.97 13.73
N TYR A 27 -3.64 3.61 13.05
CA TYR A 27 -2.24 3.70 13.48
C TYR A 27 -1.96 4.92 14.37
N LYS A 28 -2.99 5.68 14.76
CA LYS A 28 -2.88 6.86 15.62
C LYS A 28 -1.89 7.90 15.07
N VAL A 29 -1.92 8.07 13.76
CA VAL A 29 -1.11 9.06 13.05
C VAL A 29 -1.96 10.29 12.81
N GLU A 30 -1.41 11.47 13.09
CA GLU A 30 -2.07 12.72 12.76
C GLU A 30 -2.04 12.92 11.23
N GLN A 31 -3.21 12.96 10.61
CA GLN A 31 -3.35 13.20 9.19
C GLN A 31 -4.54 14.12 8.94
N THR A 32 -4.27 15.24 8.28
CA THR A 32 -5.29 16.24 7.94
C THR A 32 -5.87 15.99 6.56
N GLU A 33 -7.03 16.61 6.29
CA GLU A 33 -7.62 16.61 4.95
C GLU A 33 -6.67 17.20 3.91
N ALA A 34 -5.94 18.27 4.28
CA ALA A 34 -4.95 18.89 3.39
C ALA A 34 -3.82 17.92 3.03
N MET A 35 -3.36 17.12 3.97
CA MET A 35 -2.36 16.07 3.71
C MET A 35 -2.89 15.02 2.74
N ARG A 36 -4.13 14.58 2.91
CA ARG A 36 -4.75 13.63 1.98
C ARG A 36 -4.92 14.22 0.58
N ALA A 37 -5.24 15.51 0.49
CA ALA A 37 -5.32 16.20 -0.80
C ALA A 37 -3.99 16.21 -1.54
N VAL A 38 -2.87 16.37 -0.83
CA VAL A 38 -1.52 16.29 -1.41
C VAL A 38 -1.29 14.89 -2.00
N VAL A 39 -1.56 13.85 -1.22
CA VAL A 39 -1.37 12.45 -1.69
C VAL A 39 -2.29 12.14 -2.88
N TRP A 40 -3.53 12.61 -2.84
CA TRP A 40 -4.43 12.45 -3.98
C TRP A 40 -3.88 13.09 -5.25
N GLY A 41 -3.26 14.26 -5.13
CA GLY A 41 -2.55 14.90 -6.23
C GLY A 41 -1.44 14.04 -6.80
N TRP A 42 -0.67 13.37 -5.94
CA TRP A 42 0.36 12.43 -6.38
C TRP A 42 -0.23 11.24 -7.15
N LEU A 43 -1.28 10.64 -6.62
CA LEU A 43 -1.95 9.48 -7.25
C LEU A 43 -2.59 9.85 -8.58
N SER A 44 -3.00 11.10 -8.74
CA SER A 44 -3.66 11.59 -9.96
C SER A 44 -2.66 12.06 -11.02
N ASP A 45 -1.38 12.16 -10.69
CA ASP A 45 -0.32 12.61 -11.60
C ASP A 45 0.46 11.41 -12.15
N PRO A 46 0.33 11.10 -13.44
CA PRO A 46 1.05 9.96 -14.03
C PRO A 46 2.57 10.09 -13.98
N ALA A 47 3.10 11.31 -13.79
CA ALA A 47 4.53 11.57 -13.69
C ALA A 47 5.06 11.39 -12.26
N HIS A 48 4.18 11.27 -11.26
CA HIS A 48 4.60 11.08 -9.88
C HIS A 48 4.96 9.62 -9.61
N ALA A 49 5.95 9.40 -8.74
CA ALA A 49 6.41 8.05 -8.41
C ALA A 49 5.37 7.23 -7.64
N THR A 50 4.56 7.87 -6.81
CA THR A 50 3.56 7.17 -5.98
C THR A 50 2.37 6.75 -6.81
N GLU A 51 2.06 5.46 -6.76
CA GLU A 51 0.92 4.85 -7.43
C GLU A 51 -0.02 4.24 -6.40
N GLY A 52 -1.29 4.15 -6.75
CA GLY A 52 -2.33 3.59 -5.88
C GLY A 52 -3.09 2.45 -6.52
N LEU A 53 -3.31 1.40 -5.73
CA LEU A 53 -4.27 0.34 -6.03
C LEU A 53 -5.39 0.38 -5.01
N VAL A 54 -6.56 -0.07 -5.42
CA VAL A 54 -7.71 -0.23 -4.54
C VAL A 54 -8.27 -1.64 -4.66
N ALA A 55 -8.85 -2.12 -3.57
CA ALA A 55 -9.59 -3.37 -3.52
C ALA A 55 -11.08 -3.03 -3.44
N GLU A 56 -11.83 -3.50 -4.42
CA GLU A 56 -13.26 -3.27 -4.52
C GLU A 56 -14.02 -4.57 -4.35
N ARG A 57 -15.09 -4.53 -3.56
CA ARG A 57 -16.01 -5.64 -3.38
C ARG A 57 -17.43 -5.10 -3.35
N ASP A 58 -18.29 -5.64 -4.22
CA ASP A 58 -19.70 -5.22 -4.33
C ASP A 58 -19.87 -3.71 -4.56
N GLY A 59 -18.98 -3.12 -5.35
CA GLY A 59 -19.02 -1.69 -5.69
C GLY A 59 -18.46 -0.76 -4.61
N ALA A 60 -17.97 -1.30 -3.50
CA ALA A 60 -17.38 -0.52 -2.39
C ALA A 60 -15.88 -0.76 -2.29
N LEU A 61 -15.12 0.30 -2.00
CA LEU A 61 -13.70 0.15 -1.70
C LEU A 61 -13.51 -0.36 -0.28
N ILE A 62 -12.78 -1.47 -0.15
CA ILE A 62 -12.50 -2.10 1.13
C ILE A 62 -11.01 -2.09 1.49
N GLY A 63 -10.15 -1.68 0.58
CA GLY A 63 -8.71 -1.61 0.84
C GLY A 63 -7.99 -0.74 -0.15
N LEU A 64 -6.77 -0.37 0.21
CA LEU A 64 -5.87 0.41 -0.63
C LEU A 64 -4.42 -0.01 -0.44
N ALA A 65 -3.61 0.28 -1.46
CA ALA A 65 -2.15 0.17 -1.40
C ALA A 65 -1.53 1.37 -2.11
N HIS A 66 -0.49 1.94 -1.52
CA HIS A 66 0.34 2.96 -2.16
C HIS A 66 1.74 2.39 -2.31
N PHE A 67 2.29 2.47 -3.51
CA PHE A 67 3.61 1.92 -3.79
C PHE A 67 4.35 2.79 -4.81
N ARG A 68 5.65 2.62 -4.87
CA ARG A 68 6.51 3.39 -5.77
C ARG A 68 7.74 2.58 -6.15
N ALA A 69 8.28 2.86 -7.33
CA ALA A 69 9.60 2.39 -7.71
C ALA A 69 10.66 3.07 -6.85
N PHE A 70 11.73 2.36 -6.51
CA PHE A 70 12.89 2.96 -5.88
C PHE A 70 14.18 2.37 -6.46
N ALA A 71 15.18 3.22 -6.64
CA ALA A 71 16.48 2.79 -7.12
C ALA A 71 17.22 2.02 -6.02
N ARG A 72 17.88 0.94 -6.41
CA ARG A 72 18.71 0.11 -5.54
C ARG A 72 20.16 0.16 -6.03
N PRO A 73 20.95 1.18 -5.61
CA PRO A 73 22.27 1.42 -6.21
C PRO A 73 23.23 0.23 -6.08
N LEU A 74 23.27 -0.41 -4.91
CA LEU A 74 24.23 -1.49 -4.67
C LEU A 74 24.05 -2.68 -5.61
N SER A 75 22.82 -2.97 -6.02
CA SER A 75 22.52 -4.04 -6.99
C SER A 75 22.30 -3.52 -8.41
N ALA A 76 22.44 -2.22 -8.63
CA ALA A 76 22.18 -1.56 -9.90
C ALA A 76 20.81 -1.94 -10.49
N SER A 77 19.80 -1.98 -9.64
CA SER A 77 18.47 -2.41 -10.02
C SER A 77 17.40 -1.46 -9.48
N THR A 78 16.15 -1.71 -9.85
CA THR A 78 14.99 -1.01 -9.32
C THR A 78 14.16 -2.00 -8.53
N GLY A 79 13.63 -1.57 -7.39
CA GLY A 79 12.66 -2.31 -6.61
C GLY A 79 11.37 -1.52 -6.46
N GLY A 80 10.37 -2.14 -5.85
CA GLY A 80 9.15 -1.47 -5.44
C GLY A 80 9.09 -1.33 -3.93
N TYR A 81 8.70 -0.15 -3.46
CA TYR A 81 8.44 0.09 -2.04
C TYR A 81 6.95 0.25 -1.82
N LEU A 82 6.40 -0.56 -0.93
CA LEU A 82 5.01 -0.48 -0.53
C LEU A 82 4.94 0.41 0.72
N ASP A 83 4.46 1.64 0.54
CA ASP A 83 4.40 2.61 1.62
C ASP A 83 3.21 2.37 2.55
N ASP A 84 2.05 2.06 1.97
CA ASP A 84 0.81 1.87 2.71
C ASP A 84 0.06 0.64 2.20
N LEU A 85 -0.48 -0.13 3.13
CA LEU A 85 -1.39 -1.23 2.84
C LEU A 85 -2.45 -1.28 3.93
N PHE A 86 -3.69 -1.06 3.55
CA PHE A 86 -4.79 -1.01 4.51
C PHE A 86 -6.03 -1.72 3.98
N VAL A 87 -6.66 -2.49 4.83
CA VAL A 87 -7.97 -3.10 4.58
C VAL A 87 -8.90 -2.64 5.70
N ASP A 88 -10.09 -2.19 5.31
CA ASP A 88 -11.14 -1.81 6.24
C ASP A 88 -11.31 -2.93 7.28
N PRO A 89 -11.22 -2.63 8.59
CA PRO A 89 -11.36 -3.64 9.63
C PRO A 89 -12.65 -4.44 9.53
N GLU A 90 -13.74 -3.84 9.05
CA GLU A 90 -15.03 -4.51 8.88
C GLU A 90 -15.06 -5.46 7.69
N ALA A 91 -14.09 -5.35 6.77
CA ALA A 91 -13.97 -6.19 5.58
C ALA A 91 -12.83 -7.20 5.66
N ARG A 92 -12.21 -7.36 6.81
CA ARG A 92 -11.12 -8.33 7.01
C ARG A 92 -11.62 -9.76 6.85
N GLY A 93 -10.71 -10.65 6.45
CA GLY A 93 -11.03 -12.05 6.18
C GLY A 93 -11.44 -12.34 4.75
N ALA A 94 -11.57 -11.32 3.89
CA ALA A 94 -11.87 -11.50 2.47
C ALA A 94 -10.62 -11.71 1.59
N GLY A 95 -9.41 -11.70 2.18
CA GLY A 95 -8.17 -11.87 1.45
C GLY A 95 -7.69 -10.64 0.71
N ALA A 96 -8.21 -9.46 1.04
CA ALA A 96 -7.89 -8.22 0.31
C ALA A 96 -6.42 -7.82 0.46
N ALA A 97 -5.82 -7.97 1.64
CA ALA A 97 -4.42 -7.63 1.86
C ALA A 97 -3.49 -8.50 1.00
N ALA A 98 -3.71 -9.81 0.98
CA ALA A 98 -2.93 -10.73 0.15
C ALA A 98 -3.13 -10.44 -1.35
N ALA A 99 -4.35 -10.09 -1.75
CA ALA A 99 -4.65 -9.75 -3.14
C ALA A 99 -3.99 -8.45 -3.58
N LEU A 100 -3.96 -7.43 -2.71
CA LEU A 100 -3.24 -6.18 -2.98
C LEU A 100 -1.73 -6.42 -3.10
N LEU A 101 -1.16 -7.21 -2.20
CA LEU A 101 0.27 -7.58 -2.28
C LEU A 101 0.58 -8.31 -3.58
N ALA A 102 -0.26 -9.28 -3.97
CA ALA A 102 -0.08 -10.01 -5.21
C ALA A 102 -0.13 -9.09 -6.43
N ALA A 103 -1.00 -8.08 -6.42
CA ALA A 103 -1.09 -7.11 -7.50
C ALA A 103 0.16 -6.21 -7.59
N VAL A 104 0.70 -5.76 -6.45
CA VAL A 104 1.96 -5.00 -6.41
C VAL A 104 3.11 -5.88 -6.90
N GLN A 105 3.16 -7.13 -6.49
CA GLN A 105 4.16 -8.11 -6.94
C GLN A 105 4.10 -8.30 -8.46
N ALA A 106 2.90 -8.46 -9.00
CA ALA A 106 2.70 -8.63 -10.44
C ALA A 106 3.14 -7.39 -11.23
N ALA A 107 2.82 -6.20 -10.74
CA ALA A 107 3.26 -4.95 -11.36
C ALA A 107 4.79 -4.84 -11.37
N GLY A 108 5.42 -5.19 -10.26
CA GLY A 108 6.88 -5.20 -10.16
C GLY A 108 7.55 -6.20 -11.10
N ALA A 109 7.02 -7.42 -11.14
CA ALA A 109 7.53 -8.45 -12.05
C ALA A 109 7.45 -8.01 -13.51
N ALA A 110 6.34 -7.41 -13.90
CA ALA A 110 6.14 -6.89 -15.26
C ALA A 110 7.12 -5.77 -15.62
N ARG A 111 7.56 -5.00 -14.63
CA ARG A 111 8.49 -3.87 -14.80
C ARG A 111 9.95 -4.24 -14.56
N GLY A 112 10.24 -5.50 -14.24
CA GLY A 112 11.61 -5.96 -13.99
C GLY A 112 12.16 -5.54 -12.62
N TRP A 113 11.31 -5.23 -11.65
CA TRP A 113 11.77 -4.94 -10.30
C TRP A 113 12.36 -6.18 -9.63
N THR A 114 13.34 -5.98 -8.76
CA THR A 114 14.07 -7.10 -8.15
C THR A 114 13.57 -7.46 -6.76
N VAL A 115 12.77 -6.58 -6.14
CA VAL A 115 12.20 -6.81 -4.80
C VAL A 115 10.98 -5.93 -4.62
N ILE A 116 10.05 -6.38 -3.79
CA ILE A 116 9.03 -5.52 -3.18
C ILE A 116 9.34 -5.48 -1.69
N ARG A 117 9.45 -4.29 -1.13
CA ARG A 117 9.83 -4.09 0.27
C ARG A 117 8.80 -3.23 1.00
N TRP A 118 8.53 -3.58 2.23
CA TRP A 118 7.71 -2.77 3.14
C TRP A 118 8.15 -2.96 4.57
N ILE A 119 7.71 -2.06 5.43
CA ILE A 119 7.91 -2.15 6.86
C ILE A 119 6.55 -2.24 7.56
N THR A 120 6.52 -2.80 8.75
CA THR A 120 5.34 -2.84 9.60
C THR A 120 5.76 -2.72 11.05
N ALA A 121 4.83 -2.32 11.91
CA ALA A 121 5.11 -2.28 13.35
C ALA A 121 5.41 -3.69 13.86
N GLU A 122 6.40 -3.78 14.74
CA GLU A 122 6.86 -5.05 15.31
C GLU A 122 5.73 -5.83 15.97
N ASP A 123 4.79 -5.12 16.61
CA ASP A 123 3.67 -5.70 17.33
C ASP A 123 2.39 -5.85 16.49
N ASN A 124 2.46 -5.58 15.20
CA ASN A 124 1.33 -5.78 14.29
C ASN A 124 1.19 -7.25 13.91
N THR A 125 0.81 -8.07 14.89
CA THR A 125 0.80 -9.54 14.75
C THR A 125 -0.17 -10.03 13.68
N ARG A 126 -1.31 -9.36 13.52
CA ARG A 126 -2.30 -9.72 12.49
C ARG A 126 -1.74 -9.56 11.08
N ALA A 127 -1.15 -8.41 10.78
CA ALA A 127 -0.54 -8.16 9.48
C ALA A 127 0.66 -9.07 9.25
N ARG A 128 1.50 -9.24 10.26
CA ARG A 128 2.70 -10.09 10.16
C ARG A 128 2.37 -11.55 9.90
N ALA A 129 1.25 -12.06 10.41
CA ALA A 129 0.80 -13.41 10.11
C ALA A 129 0.55 -13.61 8.61
N VAL A 130 0.03 -12.60 7.92
CA VAL A 130 -0.13 -12.61 6.45
C VAL A 130 1.23 -12.50 5.78
N TYR A 131 2.06 -11.57 6.20
CA TYR A 131 3.37 -11.29 5.57
C TYR A 131 4.33 -12.47 5.70
N ASP A 132 4.34 -13.16 6.84
CA ASP A 132 5.21 -14.32 7.08
C ASP A 132 4.92 -15.48 6.13
N ARG A 133 3.68 -15.56 5.62
CA ARG A 133 3.32 -16.59 4.63
C ARG A 133 3.71 -16.20 3.20
N LEU A 134 3.83 -14.91 2.91
CA LEU A 134 3.98 -14.40 1.55
C LEU A 134 5.39 -13.88 1.24
N ALA A 135 6.17 -13.57 2.27
CA ALA A 135 7.47 -12.93 2.12
C ALA A 135 8.42 -13.36 3.23
N ASP A 136 9.66 -12.93 3.11
CA ASP A 136 10.71 -13.20 4.09
C ASP A 136 10.94 -11.95 4.94
N GLN A 137 10.86 -12.13 6.26
CA GLN A 137 11.25 -11.06 7.17
C GLN A 137 12.76 -10.86 7.10
N THR A 138 13.18 -9.62 6.82
CA THR A 138 14.61 -9.29 6.78
C THR A 138 15.16 -9.06 8.18
N LYS A 139 16.50 -9.01 8.27
CA LYS A 139 17.22 -8.65 9.51
C LYS A 139 17.70 -7.19 9.48
N TRP A 140 17.34 -6.44 8.45
CA TRP A 140 17.68 -5.03 8.35
C TRP A 140 16.84 -4.23 9.34
N VAL A 141 17.48 -3.26 9.99
CA VAL A 141 16.84 -2.39 10.97
C VAL A 141 16.67 -1.02 10.36
N THR A 142 15.51 -0.39 10.57
CA THR A 142 15.18 0.93 10.05
C THR A 142 15.61 2.00 11.07
N TYR A 143 16.26 3.04 10.58
CA TYR A 143 16.62 4.23 11.37
C TYR A 143 16.03 5.47 10.70
N ASP A 144 15.46 6.36 11.49
CA ASP A 144 14.95 7.65 11.06
C ASP A 144 15.74 8.79 11.72
N ILE A 145 16.09 9.80 10.95
CA ILE A 145 16.51 11.09 11.48
C ILE A 145 15.35 12.04 11.22
N ARG A 146 14.75 12.57 12.27
CA ARG A 146 13.61 13.49 12.11
C ARG A 146 14.14 14.88 11.82
N LEU A 147 13.52 15.53 10.83
CA LEU A 147 13.88 16.86 10.36
C LEU A 147 12.82 17.90 10.77
#